data_30c0de49ed3a0fe0a9f58bbbf10ff44e
#
_entry.id   30c0de49ed3a0fe0a9f58bbbf10ff44e
#
_cell.length_a   1.000
_cell.length_b   1.000
_cell.length_c   1.000
_cell.angle_alpha   90.00
_cell.angle_beta   90.00
_cell.angle_gamma   90.00
#
_symmetry.space_group_name_H-M   'P 1'
#
loop_
_entity.id
_entity.type
_entity.pdbx_description
1 polymer ?
#
loop_
_entity_poly.entity_id
_entity_poly.type
_entity_poly.pdbx_seq_one_letter_code
_entity_poly.pdbx_strand_id
1 'polypeptide(L)'
;VSDFGITREKLDQAVDILDEKDVDLWLTFVRETAQVADPCLALVLGFDLTWPSALMISRTGERIAIVGRFDTQNVARVGGYSTVVGYDQSIREPLREHVARLDPREIALNFSESDPAADGLTYGMFRVL
;
A
#
# COMPACT_ATOMS: atom_id res chain seq x y z
N VAL A 1 8.60 -21.58 4.25
CA VAL A 1 7.36 -20.93 4.66
C VAL A 1 7.67 -19.51 5.13
N SER A 2 7.06 -18.53 4.48
CA SER A 2 7.24 -17.14 4.87
C SER A 2 6.51 -16.85 6.17
N ASP A 3 7.21 -16.19 7.10
CA ASP A 3 6.62 -15.69 8.32
C ASP A 3 6.40 -14.18 8.19
N PHE A 4 5.15 -13.77 8.21
CA PHE A 4 4.76 -12.37 8.09
C PHE A 4 4.52 -11.69 9.44
N GLY A 5 5.01 -12.26 10.54
CA GLY A 5 4.85 -11.67 11.88
C GLY A 5 5.39 -10.25 11.97
N ILE A 6 6.60 -10.02 11.45
CA ILE A 6 7.22 -8.69 11.44
C ILE A 6 6.41 -7.74 10.54
N THR A 7 5.94 -8.23 9.39
CA THR A 7 5.12 -7.41 8.49
C THR A 7 3.86 -6.93 9.20
N ARG A 8 3.16 -7.81 9.90
CA ARG A 8 1.96 -7.44 10.66
C ARG A 8 2.28 -6.44 11.76
N GLU A 9 3.40 -6.62 12.46
CA GLU A 9 3.84 -5.64 13.47
C GLU A 9 4.10 -4.26 12.87
N LYS A 10 4.72 -4.21 11.68
CA LYS A 10 4.97 -2.95 10.98
C LYS A 10 3.69 -2.28 10.52
N LEU A 11 2.70 -3.06 10.09
CA LEU A 11 1.38 -2.54 9.75
C LEU A 11 0.69 -1.94 10.99
N ASP A 12 0.79 -2.61 12.15
CA ASP A 12 0.27 -2.07 13.40
C ASP A 12 0.96 -0.76 13.78
N GLN A 13 2.28 -0.70 13.66
CA GLN A 13 3.05 0.51 13.92
C GLN A 13 2.65 1.65 12.99
N ALA A 14 2.39 1.34 11.72
CA ALA A 14 1.98 2.36 10.75
C ALA A 14 0.67 3.04 11.15
N VAL A 15 -0.30 2.29 11.64
CA VAL A 15 -1.57 2.87 12.14
C VAL A 15 -1.30 3.84 13.28
N ASP A 16 -0.47 3.45 14.24
CA ASP A 16 -0.13 4.31 15.37
C ASP A 16 0.61 5.58 14.94
N ILE A 17 1.54 5.45 13.97
CA ILE A 17 2.28 6.59 13.45
C ILE A 17 1.35 7.57 12.72
N LEU A 18 0.41 7.05 11.93
CA LEU A 18 -0.57 7.90 11.24
C LEU A 18 -1.39 8.72 12.25
N ASP A 19 -1.81 8.10 13.32
CA ASP A 19 -2.57 8.80 14.38
C ASP A 19 -1.68 9.84 15.07
N GLU A 20 -0.45 9.49 15.40
CA GLU A 20 0.52 10.41 16.01
C GLU A 20 0.82 11.62 15.14
N LYS A 21 0.93 11.42 13.82
CA LYS A 21 1.25 12.47 12.85
C LYS A 21 0.02 13.22 12.33
N ASP A 22 -1.17 12.82 12.74
CA ASP A 22 -2.43 13.39 12.27
C ASP A 22 -2.61 13.28 10.74
N VAL A 23 -2.28 12.12 10.20
CA VAL A 23 -2.43 11.78 8.78
C VAL A 23 -3.51 10.71 8.65
N ASP A 24 -4.44 10.88 7.71
CA ASP A 24 -5.61 10.01 7.61
C ASP A 24 -5.32 8.70 6.89
N LEU A 25 -4.46 8.73 5.88
CA LEU A 25 -4.19 7.60 5.01
C LEU A 25 -2.75 7.59 4.53
N TRP A 26 -2.12 6.42 4.53
CA TRP A 26 -0.86 6.20 3.85
C TRP A 26 -1.13 5.30 2.64
N LEU A 27 -0.83 5.82 1.46
CA LEU A 27 -1.01 5.12 0.19
C LEU A 27 0.35 4.79 -0.41
N THR A 28 0.63 3.51 -0.56
CA THR A 28 1.77 3.01 -1.32
C THR A 28 1.27 2.56 -2.68
N PHE A 29 1.69 3.24 -3.74
CA PHE A 29 1.21 3.00 -5.09
C PHE A 29 2.37 2.59 -5.98
N VAL A 30 2.34 1.35 -6.47
CA VAL A 30 3.45 0.72 -7.18
C VAL A 30 2.94 -0.05 -8.41
N ARG A 31 3.87 -0.40 -9.28
CA ARG A 31 3.63 -1.37 -10.36
C ARG A 31 4.82 -2.35 -10.35
N GLU A 32 4.90 -3.27 -11.20
CA GLU A 32 5.97 -4.30 -11.33
C GLU A 32 7.18 -4.12 -10.39
N THR A 33 7.02 -4.48 -9.12
CA THR A 33 8.01 -4.17 -8.08
C THR A 33 9.33 -4.93 -8.24
N ALA A 34 9.33 -6.01 -9.04
CA ALA A 34 10.57 -6.69 -9.41
C ALA A 34 11.47 -5.82 -10.30
N GLN A 35 10.89 -4.83 -10.98
CA GLN A 35 11.63 -3.90 -11.83
C GLN A 35 12.04 -2.64 -11.05
N VAL A 36 11.06 -2.02 -10.38
CA VAL A 36 11.29 -0.81 -9.58
C VAL A 36 10.52 -0.97 -8.27
N ALA A 37 11.23 -1.27 -7.20
CA ALA A 37 10.65 -1.49 -5.89
C ALA A 37 10.55 -0.18 -5.10
N ASP A 38 9.48 -0.09 -4.32
CA ASP A 38 9.38 0.92 -3.27
C ASP A 38 10.04 0.35 -2.01
N PRO A 39 10.98 1.07 -1.37
CA PRO A 39 11.68 0.56 -0.19
C PRO A 39 10.77 0.12 0.95
N CYS A 40 9.57 0.71 1.09
CA CYS A 40 8.65 0.34 2.16
C CYS A 40 8.02 -1.05 1.98
N LEU A 41 8.05 -1.62 0.77
CA LEU A 41 7.44 -2.92 0.51
C LEU A 41 8.03 -4.04 1.37
N ALA A 42 9.31 -3.95 1.71
CA ALA A 42 9.93 -4.92 2.63
C ALA A 42 9.27 -4.89 4.02
N LEU A 43 8.68 -3.77 4.41
CA LEU A 43 8.03 -3.60 5.71
C LEU A 43 6.55 -3.95 5.68
N VAL A 44 5.84 -3.57 4.62
CA VAL A 44 4.37 -3.68 4.58
C VAL A 44 3.87 -4.87 3.78
N LEU A 45 4.71 -5.55 3.03
CA LEU A 45 4.30 -6.66 2.18
C LEU A 45 5.27 -7.85 2.22
N GLY A 46 6.52 -7.68 1.78
CA GLY A 46 7.55 -8.70 1.86
C GLY A 46 7.73 -9.57 0.61
N PHE A 47 7.05 -9.24 -0.50
CA PHE A 47 7.22 -9.93 -1.78
C PHE A 47 6.86 -9.00 -2.93
N ASP A 48 7.15 -9.42 -4.17
CA ASP A 48 6.92 -8.60 -5.36
C ASP A 48 5.48 -8.67 -5.86
N LEU A 49 5.01 -7.54 -6.41
CA LEU A 49 3.73 -7.41 -7.08
C LEU A 49 3.94 -7.28 -8.59
N THR A 50 2.99 -7.79 -9.37
CA THR A 50 3.14 -7.89 -10.83
C THR A 50 2.41 -6.79 -11.59
N TRP A 51 1.25 -6.35 -11.09
CA TRP A 51 0.45 -5.30 -11.72
C TRP A 51 0.43 -4.06 -10.84
N PRO A 52 0.00 -2.89 -11.38
CA PRO A 52 -0.20 -1.71 -10.53
C PRO A 52 -1.03 -2.06 -9.30
N SER A 53 -0.56 -1.61 -8.15
CA SER A 53 -1.13 -2.00 -6.86
C SER A 53 -1.16 -0.81 -5.91
N ALA A 54 -2.17 -0.78 -5.06
CA ALA A 54 -2.34 0.22 -4.02
C ALA A 54 -2.45 -0.48 -2.67
N LEU A 55 -1.54 -0.16 -1.76
CA LEU A 55 -1.60 -0.60 -0.38
C LEU A 55 -1.97 0.61 0.47
N MET A 56 -3.12 0.53 1.15
CA MET A 56 -3.66 1.65 1.91
C MET A 56 -3.75 1.26 3.38
N ILE A 57 -3.22 2.13 4.24
CA ILE A 57 -3.31 1.97 5.69
C ILE A 57 -3.96 3.24 6.22
N SER A 58 -5.11 3.11 6.90
CA SER A 58 -5.81 4.24 7.49
C SER A 58 -5.46 4.40 8.96
N ARG A 59 -5.58 5.62 9.48
CA ARG A 59 -5.35 5.87 10.90
C ARG A 59 -6.39 5.21 11.81
N THR A 60 -7.53 4.80 11.24
CA THR A 60 -8.57 4.07 11.96
C THR A 60 -8.33 2.57 12.01
N GLY A 61 -7.28 2.08 11.37
CA GLY A 61 -6.87 0.68 11.42
C GLY A 61 -7.26 -0.14 10.20
N GLU A 62 -7.97 0.41 9.22
CA GLU A 62 -8.26 -0.31 7.99
C GLU A 62 -6.99 -0.46 7.17
N ARG A 63 -6.81 -1.64 6.59
CA ARG A 63 -5.64 -1.99 5.78
C ARG A 63 -6.15 -2.67 4.53
N ILE A 64 -6.06 -1.97 3.42
CA ILE A 64 -6.68 -2.36 2.15
C ILE A 64 -5.58 -2.57 1.12
N ALA A 65 -5.57 -3.73 0.49
CA ALA A 65 -4.68 -4.01 -0.63
C ALA A 65 -5.52 -4.18 -1.89
N ILE A 66 -5.25 -3.35 -2.90
CA ILE A 66 -5.85 -3.46 -4.23
C ILE A 66 -4.75 -3.89 -5.18
N VAL A 67 -4.85 -5.10 -5.70
CA VAL A 67 -3.78 -5.72 -6.48
C VAL A 67 -4.36 -6.40 -7.72
N GLY A 68 -3.51 -6.77 -8.67
CA GLY A 68 -3.92 -7.64 -9.76
C GLY A 68 -4.45 -8.96 -9.22
N ARG A 69 -5.43 -9.56 -9.89
CA ARG A 69 -6.09 -10.77 -9.38
C ARG A 69 -5.13 -11.91 -9.06
N PHE A 70 -4.02 -12.01 -9.77
CA PHE A 70 -3.04 -13.08 -9.55
C PHE A 70 -2.24 -12.93 -8.25
N ASP A 71 -2.22 -11.73 -7.68
CA ASP A 71 -1.49 -11.46 -6.43
C ASP A 71 -2.35 -11.59 -5.17
N THR A 72 -3.67 -11.76 -5.31
CA THR A 72 -4.60 -11.71 -4.17
C THR A 72 -4.33 -12.77 -3.11
N GLN A 73 -4.02 -13.99 -3.52
CA GLN A 73 -3.76 -15.08 -2.56
C GLN A 73 -2.49 -14.83 -1.75
N ASN A 74 -1.44 -14.34 -2.39
CA ASN A 74 -0.19 -14.04 -1.71
C ASN A 74 -0.37 -12.89 -0.71
N VAL A 75 -1.11 -11.87 -1.08
CA VAL A 75 -1.41 -10.75 -0.18
C VAL A 75 -2.25 -11.22 1.01
N ALA A 76 -3.25 -12.07 0.76
CA ALA A 76 -4.08 -12.62 1.84
C ALA A 76 -3.26 -13.42 2.86
N ARG A 77 -2.19 -14.09 2.43
CA ARG A 77 -1.31 -14.87 3.32
C ARG A 77 -0.55 -14.01 4.32
N VAL A 78 -0.36 -12.73 4.04
CA VAL A 78 0.28 -11.80 4.99
C VAL A 78 -0.52 -11.74 6.29
N GLY A 79 -1.84 -11.83 6.19
CA GLY A 79 -2.73 -11.82 7.36
C GLY A 79 -2.85 -10.46 8.03
N GLY A 80 -2.31 -9.39 7.41
CA GLY A 80 -2.35 -8.04 7.96
C GLY A 80 -3.31 -7.10 7.25
N TYR A 81 -3.83 -7.50 6.09
CA TYR A 81 -4.76 -6.67 5.32
C TYR A 81 -6.20 -7.11 5.58
N SER A 82 -7.02 -6.17 6.08
CA SER A 82 -8.42 -6.41 6.39
C SER A 82 -9.28 -6.59 5.14
N THR A 83 -8.85 -6.02 4.03
CA THR A 83 -9.53 -6.11 2.74
C THR A 83 -8.51 -6.32 1.64
N VAL A 84 -8.69 -7.36 0.84
CA VAL A 84 -7.86 -7.64 -0.33
C VAL A 84 -8.77 -7.65 -1.56
N VAL A 85 -8.52 -6.74 -2.47
CA VAL A 85 -9.33 -6.56 -3.69
C VAL A 85 -8.47 -6.91 -4.89
N GLY A 86 -8.94 -7.84 -5.72
CA GLY A 86 -8.31 -8.18 -6.99
C GLY A 86 -9.03 -7.51 -8.14
N TYR A 87 -8.29 -6.97 -9.11
CA TYR A 87 -8.87 -6.41 -10.32
C TYR A 87 -8.34 -7.13 -11.56
N ASP A 88 -9.08 -7.07 -12.65
CA ASP A 88 -8.73 -7.74 -13.90
C ASP A 88 -8.21 -6.80 -14.98
N GLN A 89 -8.77 -5.61 -15.10
CA GLN A 89 -8.45 -4.70 -16.21
C GLN A 89 -7.85 -3.38 -15.73
N SER A 90 -8.39 -2.77 -14.69
CA SER A 90 -7.93 -1.48 -14.21
C SER A 90 -8.09 -1.36 -12.70
N ILE A 91 -7.07 -0.80 -12.06
CA ILE A 91 -7.11 -0.47 -10.63
C ILE A 91 -8.01 0.75 -10.35
N ARG A 92 -8.35 1.52 -11.37
CA ARG A 92 -8.99 2.83 -11.22
C ARG A 92 -10.27 2.80 -10.37
N GLU A 93 -11.22 1.92 -10.74
CA GLU A 93 -12.52 1.89 -10.05
C GLU A 93 -12.41 1.45 -8.59
N PRO A 94 -11.75 0.32 -8.26
CA PRO A 94 -11.62 -0.05 -6.85
C PRO A 94 -10.81 0.96 -6.04
N LEU A 95 -9.79 1.59 -6.63
CA LEU A 95 -9.01 2.61 -5.93
C LEU A 95 -9.87 3.84 -5.62
N ARG A 96 -10.62 4.33 -6.60
CA ARG A 96 -11.55 5.47 -6.42
C ARG A 96 -12.61 5.17 -5.37
N GLU A 97 -13.21 3.99 -5.44
CA GLU A 97 -14.25 3.57 -4.49
C GLU A 97 -13.77 3.59 -3.05
N HIS A 98 -12.61 2.99 -2.79
CA HIS A 98 -12.07 2.92 -1.44
C HIS A 98 -11.57 4.27 -0.93
N VAL A 99 -10.93 5.07 -1.77
CA VAL A 99 -10.51 6.42 -1.38
C VAL A 99 -11.72 7.30 -1.08
N ALA A 100 -12.77 7.24 -1.91
CA ALA A 100 -14.00 8.01 -1.68
C ALA A 100 -14.69 7.59 -0.38
N ARG A 101 -14.74 6.29 -0.09
CA ARG A 101 -15.33 5.78 1.14
C ARG A 101 -14.57 6.23 2.39
N LEU A 102 -13.23 6.19 2.33
CA LEU A 102 -12.40 6.63 3.45
C LEU A 102 -12.39 8.14 3.62
N ASP A 103 -12.62 8.87 2.54
CA ASP A 103 -12.69 10.34 2.51
C ASP A 103 -11.55 11.01 3.30
N PRO A 104 -10.27 10.68 3.00
CA PRO A 104 -9.16 11.23 3.75
C PRO A 104 -8.93 12.71 3.42
N ARG A 105 -8.58 13.49 4.44
CA ARG A 105 -8.15 14.88 4.25
C ARG A 105 -6.69 14.96 3.85
N GLU A 106 -5.88 14.10 4.46
CA GLU A 106 -4.44 14.04 4.20
C GLU A 106 -4.04 12.62 3.85
N ILE A 107 -3.31 12.50 2.75
CA ILE A 107 -2.78 11.24 2.26
C ILE A 107 -1.26 11.35 2.21
N ALA A 108 -0.57 10.46 2.93
CA ALA A 108 0.88 10.34 2.82
C ALA A 108 1.22 9.50 1.60
N LEU A 109 2.12 10.00 0.78
CA LEU A 109 2.67 9.31 -0.39
C LEU A 109 4.16 9.08 -0.21
N ASN A 110 4.70 8.08 -0.90
CA ASN A 110 6.08 7.65 -0.73
C ASN A 110 7.02 8.42 -1.65
N PHE A 111 7.19 9.71 -1.41
CA PHE A 111 8.24 10.47 -2.08
C PHE A 111 8.96 11.38 -1.09
N SER A 112 10.25 11.62 -1.34
CA SER A 112 11.08 12.47 -0.50
C SER A 112 12.19 13.09 -1.32
N GLU A 113 12.47 14.36 -1.06
CA GLU A 113 13.58 15.07 -1.70
C GLU A 113 14.93 14.75 -1.07
N SER A 114 14.93 14.15 0.13
CA SER A 114 16.16 13.99 0.93
C SER A 114 16.42 12.58 1.43
N ASP A 115 15.43 11.70 1.45
CA ASP A 115 15.57 10.36 1.99
C ASP A 115 15.18 9.30 0.95
N PRO A 116 16.17 8.59 0.36
CA PRO A 116 15.88 7.57 -0.65
C PRO A 116 15.05 6.39 -0.11
N ALA A 117 15.08 6.12 1.19
CA ALA A 117 14.27 5.06 1.78
C ALA A 117 12.78 5.42 1.81
N ALA A 118 12.45 6.71 1.66
CA ALA A 118 11.07 7.20 1.62
C ALA A 118 10.66 7.66 0.22
N ASP A 119 11.47 7.41 -0.81
CA ASP A 119 11.26 7.93 -2.17
C ASP A 119 11.04 6.79 -3.16
N GLY A 120 9.94 6.06 -2.99
CA GLY A 120 9.61 4.91 -3.83
C GLY A 120 8.54 5.16 -4.88
N LEU A 121 7.79 6.25 -4.79
CA LEU A 121 6.75 6.59 -5.75
C LEU A 121 7.37 7.25 -6.98
N THR A 122 7.29 6.58 -8.13
CA THR A 122 7.81 7.18 -9.37
C THR A 122 6.91 8.32 -9.82
N TYR A 123 7.49 9.27 -10.55
CA TYR A 123 6.72 10.40 -11.07
C TYR A 123 5.59 9.94 -11.99
N GLY A 124 5.85 8.92 -12.83
CA GLY A 124 4.81 8.37 -13.71
C GLY A 124 3.61 7.82 -12.93
N MET A 125 3.87 7.08 -11.86
CA MET A 125 2.78 6.55 -11.02
C MET A 125 2.05 7.66 -10.26
N PHE A 126 2.76 8.68 -9.82
CA PHE A 126 2.12 9.85 -9.22
C PHE A 126 1.15 10.53 -10.20
N ARG A 127 1.51 10.59 -11.47
CA ARG A 127 0.64 11.18 -12.49
C ARG A 127 -0.62 10.33 -12.78
N VAL A 128 -0.61 9.05 -12.45
CA VAL A 128 -1.78 8.17 -12.60
C VAL A 128 -2.81 8.43 -11.49
N LEU A 129 -2.36 8.82 -10.31
CA LEU A 129 -3.24 9.13 -9.18
C LEU A 129 -4.09 10.38 -9.47
#